data_74ef6de3e07a5721fc41bb28a99bec39
#
_entry.id   74ef6de3e07a5721fc41bb28a99bec39
#
_cell.length_a   1.000
_cell.length_b   1.000
_cell.length_c   1.000
_cell.angle_alpha   90.00
_cell.angle_beta   90.00
_cell.angle_gamma   90.00
#
_symmetry.space_group_name_H-M   'P 1'
#
loop_
_entity.id
_entity.type
_entity.pdbx_description
1 polymer ?
#
loop_
_entity_poly.entity_id
_entity_poly.type
_entity_poly.pdbx_seq_one_letter_code
_entity_poly.pdbx_strand_id
1 'polypeptide(L)'
;MVRMNTLGRYLELIVDPTFDDFHANRGSIRHAFLACVAIYHSVDRVAETERKTVAHLRQIWGKDSLEFKLVDVIAHHFKHVKSTDERIPSSRPGIPIGYALGFNEVGDEMDLRNLYFVIRNAVRFVHRKAGTTHPALPEPYRSGGGVAVT
;
A
#
# COMPACT_ATOMS: atom_id res chain seq x y z
N MET A 1 -21.29 19.90 5.13
CA MET A 1 -20.74 19.92 3.76
C MET A 1 -19.70 18.82 3.62
N VAL A 2 -20.01 17.84 2.82
CA VAL A 2 -19.06 16.75 2.58
C VAL A 2 -17.89 17.29 1.76
N ARG A 3 -16.71 17.30 2.35
CA ARG A 3 -15.52 17.70 1.62
C ARG A 3 -15.21 16.63 0.58
N MET A 4 -15.20 17.01 -0.69
CA MET A 4 -14.98 16.13 -1.84
C MET A 4 -13.60 15.43 -1.82
N ASN A 5 -12.71 15.84 -0.94
CA ASN A 5 -11.32 15.38 -0.87
C ASN A 5 -10.98 14.58 0.39
N THR A 6 -11.94 13.91 0.98
CA THR A 6 -11.65 13.04 2.13
C THR A 6 -10.91 11.79 1.69
N LEU A 7 -10.13 11.23 2.59
CA LEU A 7 -9.47 9.95 2.35
C LEU A 7 -10.49 8.86 1.96
N GLY A 8 -11.61 8.77 2.68
CA GLY A 8 -12.64 7.78 2.37
C GLY A 8 -13.17 7.88 0.94
N ARG A 9 -13.37 9.09 0.44
CA ARG A 9 -13.85 9.31 -0.93
C ARG A 9 -12.78 8.90 -1.96
N TYR A 10 -11.53 9.22 -1.69
CA TYR A 10 -10.41 8.79 -2.52
C TYR A 10 -10.30 7.25 -2.58
N LEU A 11 -10.46 6.58 -1.45
CA LEU A 11 -10.43 5.12 -1.41
C LEU A 11 -11.57 4.54 -2.27
N GLU A 12 -12.77 5.04 -2.10
CA GLU A 12 -13.95 4.57 -2.85
C GLU A 12 -13.82 4.75 -4.36
N LEU A 13 -13.30 5.89 -4.81
CA LEU A 13 -13.27 6.24 -6.22
C LEU A 13 -12.01 5.77 -6.95
N ILE A 14 -10.90 5.63 -6.25
CA ILE A 14 -9.59 5.37 -6.88
C ILE A 14 -8.97 4.08 -6.37
N VAL A 15 -8.78 3.95 -5.06
CA VAL A 15 -8.03 2.80 -4.51
C VAL A 15 -8.81 1.51 -4.69
N ASP A 16 -10.07 1.49 -4.30
CA ASP A 16 -10.88 0.27 -4.31
C ASP A 16 -11.09 -0.27 -5.73
N PRO A 17 -11.50 0.53 -6.72
CA PRO A 17 -11.61 0.02 -8.08
C PRO A 17 -10.28 -0.44 -8.66
N THR A 18 -9.19 0.27 -8.36
CA THR A 18 -7.85 -0.10 -8.83
C THR A 18 -7.39 -1.40 -8.19
N PHE A 19 -7.64 -1.59 -6.91
CA PHE A 19 -7.36 -2.85 -6.24
C PHE A 19 -8.23 -3.99 -6.77
N ASP A 20 -9.51 -3.74 -7.03
CA ASP A 20 -10.42 -4.75 -7.58
C ASP A 20 -9.94 -5.25 -8.95
N ASP A 21 -9.42 -4.36 -9.80
CA ASP A 21 -8.80 -4.72 -11.07
C ASP A 21 -7.58 -5.62 -10.86
N PHE A 22 -6.74 -5.30 -9.88
CA PHE A 22 -5.60 -6.15 -9.52
C PHE A 22 -6.06 -7.48 -8.95
N HIS A 23 -7.06 -7.50 -8.09
CA HIS A 23 -7.62 -8.72 -7.52
C HIS A 23 -8.11 -9.68 -8.61
N ALA A 24 -8.72 -9.15 -9.66
CA ALA A 24 -9.15 -9.92 -10.81
C ALA A 24 -7.99 -10.35 -11.74
N ASN A 25 -6.82 -9.73 -11.62
CA ASN A 25 -5.66 -9.93 -12.48
C ASN A 25 -4.37 -10.04 -11.65
N ARG A 26 -4.33 -10.96 -10.70
CA ARG A 26 -3.25 -11.09 -9.71
C ARG A 26 -1.86 -11.34 -10.30
N GLY A 27 -1.79 -11.90 -11.50
CA GLY A 27 -0.55 -12.10 -12.23
C GLY A 27 -0.11 -10.90 -13.07
N SER A 28 -0.88 -9.82 -13.09
CA SER A 28 -0.58 -8.64 -13.88
C SER A 28 0.28 -7.64 -13.10
N ILE A 29 1.49 -7.44 -13.55
CA ILE A 29 2.42 -6.45 -12.99
C ILE A 29 1.82 -5.04 -13.10
N ARG A 30 1.22 -4.74 -14.24
CA ARG A 30 0.60 -3.44 -14.48
C ARG A 30 -0.48 -3.14 -13.44
N HIS A 31 -1.35 -4.09 -13.16
CA HIS A 31 -2.42 -3.90 -12.17
C HIS A 31 -1.86 -3.78 -10.75
N ALA A 32 -0.86 -4.59 -10.41
CA ALA A 32 -0.17 -4.47 -9.12
C ALA A 32 0.46 -3.08 -8.95
N PHE A 33 1.11 -2.62 -9.98
CA PHE A 33 1.73 -1.31 -10.09
C PHE A 33 0.74 -0.19 -9.81
N LEU A 34 -0.36 -0.18 -10.55
CA LEU A 34 -1.38 0.85 -10.42
C LEU A 34 -2.00 0.85 -9.02
N ALA A 35 -2.19 -0.32 -8.43
CA ALA A 35 -2.68 -0.44 -7.06
C ALA A 35 -1.70 0.19 -6.05
N CYS A 36 -0.41 -0.09 -6.18
CA CYS A 36 0.61 0.51 -5.31
C CYS A 36 0.64 2.03 -5.42
N VAL A 37 0.58 2.57 -6.62
CA VAL A 37 0.56 4.02 -6.85
C VAL A 37 -0.69 4.66 -6.25
N ALA A 38 -1.85 4.05 -6.45
CA ALA A 38 -3.10 4.55 -5.90
C ALA A 38 -3.06 4.58 -4.36
N ILE A 39 -2.61 3.49 -3.73
CA ILE A 39 -2.48 3.41 -2.27
C ILE A 39 -1.47 4.43 -1.74
N TYR A 40 -0.33 4.55 -2.39
CA TYR A 40 0.71 5.50 -2.03
C TYR A 40 0.16 6.94 -1.93
N HIS A 41 -0.63 7.36 -2.89
CA HIS A 41 -1.18 8.72 -2.93
C HIS A 41 -2.32 8.97 -1.90
N SER A 42 -2.75 7.95 -1.17
CA SER A 42 -3.68 8.13 -0.06
C SER A 42 -3.15 9.12 0.99
N VAL A 43 -1.84 9.17 1.18
CA VAL A 43 -1.19 10.08 2.13
C VAL A 43 -1.46 11.53 1.80
N ASP A 44 -1.54 11.89 0.52
CA ASP A 44 -1.76 13.27 0.08
C ASP A 44 -3.09 13.82 0.61
N ARG A 45 -4.10 12.97 0.70
CA ARG A 45 -5.43 13.35 1.19
C ARG A 45 -5.44 13.67 2.68
N VAL A 46 -4.61 12.97 3.43
CA VAL A 46 -4.50 13.16 4.88
C VAL A 46 -3.56 14.31 5.21
N ALA A 47 -2.47 14.45 4.47
CA ALA A 47 -1.46 15.49 4.67
C ALA A 47 -2.09 16.88 4.63
N GLU A 48 -2.92 17.16 3.64
CA GLU A 48 -3.60 18.43 3.51
C GLU A 48 -4.55 18.70 4.69
N THR A 49 -5.33 17.71 5.08
CA THR A 49 -6.31 17.84 6.17
C THR A 49 -5.63 18.02 7.54
N GLU A 50 -4.56 17.27 7.81
CA GLU A 50 -3.85 17.30 9.09
C GLU A 50 -2.75 18.37 9.17
N ARG A 51 -2.54 19.13 8.11
CA ARG A 51 -1.48 20.13 8.00
C ARG A 51 -0.09 19.54 8.28
N LYS A 52 0.14 18.32 7.81
CA LYS A 52 1.43 17.62 7.87
C LYS A 52 2.02 17.51 6.47
N THR A 53 3.33 17.38 6.41
CA THR A 53 3.97 17.09 5.12
C THR A 53 3.71 15.65 4.71
N VAL A 54 3.64 15.42 3.40
CA VAL A 54 3.51 14.08 2.84
C VAL A 54 4.65 13.18 3.32
N ALA A 55 5.88 13.69 3.31
CA ALA A 55 7.05 12.96 3.77
C ALA A 55 6.94 12.51 5.23
N HIS A 56 6.45 13.38 6.11
CA HIS A 56 6.28 13.06 7.52
C HIS A 56 5.22 11.97 7.74
N LEU A 57 4.07 12.08 7.06
CA LEU A 57 3.02 11.08 7.15
C LEU A 57 3.46 9.73 6.57
N ARG A 58 4.19 9.72 5.48
CA ARG A 58 4.77 8.49 4.92
C ARG A 58 5.65 7.78 5.94
N GLN A 59 6.46 8.52 6.68
CA GLN A 59 7.27 7.96 7.76
C GLN A 59 6.41 7.33 8.86
N ILE A 60 5.39 8.04 9.31
CA ILE A 60 4.50 7.54 10.37
C ILE A 60 3.78 6.27 9.90
N TRP A 61 3.17 6.32 8.73
CA TRP A 61 2.42 5.19 8.19
C TRP A 61 3.33 3.98 7.90
N GLY A 62 4.55 4.23 7.44
CA GLY A 62 5.52 3.16 7.22
C GLY A 62 6.00 2.48 8.49
N LYS A 63 6.01 3.18 9.62
CA LYS A 63 6.28 2.59 10.94
C LYS A 63 5.09 1.79 11.45
N ASP A 64 3.87 2.23 11.15
CA ASP A 64 2.65 1.58 11.62
C ASP A 64 2.31 0.33 10.80
N SER A 65 2.71 0.27 9.54
CA SER A 65 2.39 -0.82 8.63
C SER A 65 3.57 -1.15 7.72
N LEU A 66 4.08 -2.37 7.85
CA LEU A 66 5.11 -2.89 6.95
C LEU A 66 4.60 -2.95 5.52
N GLU A 67 3.35 -3.34 5.33
CA GLU A 67 2.73 -3.45 4.00
C GLU A 67 2.64 -2.09 3.31
N PHE A 68 2.23 -1.06 4.05
CA PHE A 68 2.23 0.30 3.51
C PHE A 68 3.65 0.76 3.15
N LYS A 69 4.63 0.45 3.98
CA LYS A 69 6.04 0.76 3.70
C LYS A 69 6.53 0.08 2.41
N LEU A 70 6.18 -1.18 2.19
CA LEU A 70 6.54 -1.90 0.97
C LEU A 70 5.85 -1.30 -0.25
N VAL A 71 4.57 -0.95 -0.15
CA VAL A 71 3.83 -0.26 -1.21
C VAL A 71 4.45 1.11 -1.53
N ASP A 72 4.84 1.86 -0.52
CA ASP A 72 5.55 3.13 -0.67
C ASP A 72 6.87 2.94 -1.43
N VAL A 73 7.66 1.94 -1.08
CA VAL A 73 8.92 1.63 -1.75
C VAL A 73 8.67 1.28 -3.23
N ILE A 74 7.69 0.45 -3.50
CA ILE A 74 7.35 0.03 -4.86
C ILE A 74 6.88 1.24 -5.68
N ALA A 75 5.94 2.02 -5.16
CA ALA A 75 5.42 3.21 -5.84
C ALA A 75 6.52 4.23 -6.12
N HIS A 76 7.42 4.43 -5.15
CA HIS A 76 8.56 5.32 -5.32
C HIS A 76 9.54 4.82 -6.39
N HIS A 77 9.80 3.54 -6.41
CA HIS A 77 10.67 2.92 -7.42
C HIS A 77 10.11 3.04 -8.84
N PHE A 78 8.81 3.02 -8.99
CA PHE A 78 8.14 3.26 -10.27
C PHE A 78 8.28 4.69 -10.78
N LYS A 79 8.24 5.63 -9.87
CA LYS A 79 8.42 7.05 -10.20
C LYS A 79 9.83 7.31 -10.74
N HIS A 80 10.81 6.56 -10.28
CA HIS A 80 12.21 6.72 -10.63
C HIS A 80 12.74 5.43 -11.26
N VAL A 81 13.39 5.53 -12.40
CA VAL A 81 14.03 4.37 -13.07
C VAL A 81 15.10 3.75 -12.17
N LYS A 82 15.71 4.58 -11.31
CA LYS A 82 16.63 4.16 -10.27
C LYS A 82 16.13 4.65 -8.93
N SER A 83 16.06 3.80 -7.95
CA SER A 83 15.79 4.20 -6.57
C SER A 83 17.10 4.32 -5.81
N THR A 84 17.26 5.45 -5.09
CA THR A 84 18.33 5.64 -4.10
C THR A 84 17.84 5.31 -2.69
N ASP A 85 16.64 4.76 -2.57
CA ASP A 85 16.04 4.43 -1.30
C ASP A 85 16.82 3.29 -0.64
N GLU A 86 17.28 3.51 0.59
CA GLU A 86 18.06 2.55 1.37
C GLU A 86 17.31 1.26 1.69
N ARG A 87 15.98 1.29 1.59
CA ARG A 87 15.12 0.11 1.75
C ARG A 87 15.25 -0.88 0.60
N ILE A 88 15.81 -0.43 -0.54
CA ILE A 88 16.18 -1.30 -1.65
C ILE A 88 17.66 -1.61 -1.50
N PRO A 89 18.09 -2.89 -1.59
CA PRO A 89 19.48 -3.24 -1.36
C PRO A 89 20.43 -2.40 -2.21
N SER A 90 21.31 -1.64 -1.56
CA SER A 90 22.26 -0.73 -2.20
C SER A 90 23.30 -1.43 -3.07
N SER A 91 23.44 -2.76 -2.94
CA SER A 91 24.35 -3.56 -3.74
C SER A 91 23.95 -3.68 -5.21
N ARG A 92 22.78 -3.16 -5.59
CA ARG A 92 22.26 -3.24 -6.96
C ARG A 92 21.67 -1.92 -7.42
N PRO A 93 22.49 -0.91 -7.67
CA PRO A 93 22.00 0.36 -8.20
C PRO A 93 21.31 0.12 -9.54
N GLY A 94 20.13 0.67 -9.70
CA GLY A 94 19.37 0.57 -10.93
C GLY A 94 18.58 -0.73 -11.10
N ILE A 95 18.15 -1.35 -10.00
CA ILE A 95 17.24 -2.49 -10.04
C ILE A 95 16.00 -2.13 -10.88
N PRO A 96 15.71 -2.89 -11.95
CA PRO A 96 14.50 -2.65 -12.72
C PRO A 96 13.24 -2.82 -11.89
N ILE A 97 12.22 -2.09 -12.25
CA ILE A 97 10.89 -2.14 -11.63
C ILE A 97 10.38 -3.57 -11.43
N GLY A 98 10.64 -4.47 -12.38
CA GLY A 98 10.28 -5.88 -12.27
C GLY A 98 10.83 -6.56 -11.01
N TYR A 99 12.00 -6.20 -10.58
CA TYR A 99 12.60 -6.73 -9.34
C TYR A 99 11.88 -6.19 -8.10
N ALA A 100 11.56 -4.92 -8.09
CA ALA A 100 10.82 -4.33 -6.98
C ALA A 100 9.43 -4.93 -6.81
N LEU A 101 8.86 -5.47 -7.88
CA LEU A 101 7.58 -6.16 -7.90
C LEU A 101 7.68 -7.68 -7.69
N GLY A 102 8.83 -8.18 -7.29
CA GLY A 102 8.99 -9.59 -6.96
C GLY A 102 9.44 -10.49 -8.11
N PHE A 103 9.89 -9.91 -9.20
CA PHE A 103 10.61 -10.66 -10.23
C PHE A 103 12.06 -10.78 -9.81
N ASN A 104 12.43 -11.95 -9.34
CA ASN A 104 13.79 -12.29 -8.97
C ASN A 104 14.24 -11.73 -7.60
N GLU A 105 15.32 -11.54 -7.32
CA GLU A 105 16.31 -11.34 -6.31
C GLU A 105 16.01 -10.39 -5.13
N VAL A 106 14.80 -9.85 -4.97
CA VAL A 106 14.46 -8.97 -3.84
C VAL A 106 13.94 -9.78 -2.64
N GLY A 107 14.22 -11.08 -2.64
CA GLY A 107 13.84 -11.98 -1.56
C GLY A 107 12.41 -12.51 -1.68
N ASP A 108 12.15 -13.56 -0.95
CA ASP A 108 10.88 -14.30 -0.97
C ASP A 108 9.66 -13.44 -0.61
N GLU A 109 9.89 -12.31 0.06
CA GLU A 109 8.84 -11.40 0.50
C GLU A 109 8.20 -10.61 -0.64
N MET A 110 8.86 -10.55 -1.79
CA MET A 110 8.47 -9.71 -2.92
C MET A 110 8.09 -10.51 -4.16
N ASP A 111 7.81 -11.80 -4.04
CA ASP A 111 7.24 -12.52 -5.17
C ASP A 111 5.80 -12.06 -5.44
N LEU A 112 5.27 -12.31 -6.64
CA LEU A 112 3.93 -11.83 -7.02
C LEU A 112 2.80 -12.34 -6.13
N ARG A 113 2.94 -13.53 -5.57
CA ARG A 113 1.93 -14.09 -4.66
C ARG A 113 1.94 -13.35 -3.34
N ASN A 114 3.11 -13.11 -2.80
CA ASN A 114 3.29 -12.33 -1.58
C ASN A 114 2.91 -10.88 -1.79
N LEU A 115 3.22 -10.33 -2.96
CA LEU A 115 2.86 -8.97 -3.32
C LEU A 115 1.34 -8.75 -3.29
N TYR A 116 0.55 -9.72 -3.73
CA TYR A 116 -0.91 -9.63 -3.62
C TYR A 116 -1.35 -9.43 -2.17
N PHE A 117 -0.81 -10.23 -1.24
CA PHE A 117 -1.15 -10.11 0.18
C PHE A 117 -0.66 -8.80 0.79
N VAL A 118 0.50 -8.34 0.39
CA VAL A 118 1.04 -7.04 0.81
C VAL A 118 0.11 -5.91 0.38
N ILE A 119 -0.28 -5.88 -0.88
CA ILE A 119 -1.17 -4.84 -1.43
C ILE A 119 -2.55 -4.92 -0.76
N ARG A 120 -3.11 -6.10 -0.62
CA ARG A 120 -4.40 -6.30 0.08
C ARG A 120 -4.37 -5.75 1.49
N ASN A 121 -3.33 -6.05 2.25
CA ASN A 121 -3.19 -5.59 3.62
C ASN A 121 -2.91 -4.09 3.69
N ALA A 122 -2.23 -3.53 2.70
CA ALA A 122 -2.07 -2.08 2.58
C ALA A 122 -3.41 -1.38 2.32
N VAL A 123 -4.27 -1.95 1.49
CA VAL A 123 -5.65 -1.46 1.28
C VAL A 123 -6.42 -1.45 2.61
N ARG A 124 -6.35 -2.54 3.36
CA ARG A 124 -6.98 -2.59 4.69
C ARG A 124 -6.43 -1.52 5.63
N PHE A 125 -5.13 -1.31 5.60
CA PHE A 125 -4.48 -0.30 6.43
C PHE A 125 -4.98 1.12 6.12
N VAL A 126 -5.04 1.51 4.84
CA VAL A 126 -5.52 2.85 4.48
C VAL A 126 -7.01 3.00 4.77
N HIS A 127 -7.79 1.94 4.65
CA HIS A 127 -9.19 1.93 5.10
C HIS A 127 -9.32 2.18 6.60
N ARG A 128 -8.45 1.54 7.42
CA ARG A 128 -8.45 1.81 8.87
C ARG A 128 -8.15 3.29 9.16
N LYS A 129 -7.23 3.90 8.42
CA LYS A 129 -6.94 5.33 8.55
C LYS A 129 -8.14 6.21 8.19
N ALA A 130 -8.99 5.75 7.28
CA ALA A 130 -10.21 6.45 6.89
C ALA A 130 -11.42 6.13 7.79
N GLY A 131 -11.32 5.13 8.65
CA GLY A 131 -12.47 4.64 9.44
C GLY A 131 -13.48 3.88 8.59
N THR A 132 -13.06 3.29 7.48
CA THR A 132 -13.91 2.57 6.52
C THR A 132 -13.39 1.15 6.31
N THR A 133 -14.14 0.35 5.54
CA THR A 133 -13.79 -1.03 5.20
C THR A 133 -14.02 -1.26 3.71
N HIS A 134 -13.10 -1.92 3.05
CA HIS A 134 -13.30 -2.34 1.66
C HIS A 134 -14.43 -3.38 1.61
N PRO A 135 -15.45 -3.23 0.72
CA PRO A 135 -16.62 -4.11 0.73
C PRO A 135 -16.31 -5.60 0.55
N ALA A 136 -15.28 -5.92 -0.24
CA ALA A 136 -14.87 -7.30 -0.49
C ALA A 136 -13.74 -7.79 0.43
N LEU A 137 -13.20 -6.93 1.28
CA LEU A 137 -12.08 -7.23 2.16
C LEU A 137 -12.41 -6.82 3.60
N PRO A 138 -13.39 -7.47 4.24
CA PRO A 138 -13.65 -7.18 5.64
C PRO A 138 -12.39 -7.43 6.46
N GLU A 139 -12.26 -6.72 7.57
CA GLU A 139 -11.16 -6.97 8.50
C GLU A 139 -11.15 -8.46 8.86
N PRO A 140 -9.99 -9.11 8.88
CA PRO A 140 -9.92 -10.47 9.34
C PRO A 140 -10.50 -10.55 10.75
N TYR A 141 -11.31 -11.55 10.98
CA TYR A 141 -11.83 -11.83 12.31
C TYR A 141 -10.65 -11.88 13.29
N ARG A 142 -10.53 -10.87 14.11
CA ARG A 142 -9.71 -11.00 15.29
C ARG A 142 -10.49 -11.99 16.17
N SER A 143 -10.07 -13.23 16.19
CA SER A 143 -10.48 -14.15 17.25
C SER A 143 -10.33 -13.36 18.53
N GLY A 144 -11.45 -12.98 19.11
CA GLY A 144 -11.48 -12.07 20.23
C GLY A 144 -10.43 -12.53 21.20
N GLY A 145 -9.47 -11.68 21.44
CA GLY A 145 -8.38 -11.96 22.34
C GLY A 145 -9.00 -12.55 23.58
N GLY A 146 -8.47 -13.65 23.98
CA GLY A 146 -8.98 -14.53 25.01
C GLY A 146 -10.12 -13.98 25.79
N VAL A 147 -11.20 -14.67 25.74
CA VAL A 147 -12.13 -14.58 26.83
C VAL A 147 -11.25 -14.49 28.08
N ALA A 148 -11.29 -13.35 28.74
CA ALA A 148 -10.72 -13.27 30.07
C ALA A 148 -11.43 -14.36 30.88
N VAL A 149 -10.79 -15.49 30.96
CA VAL A 149 -11.23 -16.55 31.86
C VAL A 149 -10.89 -16.02 33.21
N THR A 150 -11.88 -15.51 33.85
CA THR A 150 -11.82 -15.36 35.31
C THR A 150 -11.77 -16.72 35.96
#